data_58a9ce8d3866382f22abd3ad53aab472
#
_entry.id   58a9ce8d3866382f22abd3ad53aab472
#
_cell.length_a   1.000
_cell.length_b   1.000
_cell.length_c   1.000
_cell.angle_alpha   90.00
_cell.angle_beta   90.00
_cell.angle_gamma   90.00
#
_symmetry.space_group_name_H-M   'P 1'
#
loop_
_entity.id
_entity.type
_entity.pdbx_description
1 polymer ?
#
loop_
_entity_poly.entity_id
_entity_poly.type
_entity_poly.pdbx_seq_one_letter_code
_entity_poly.pdbx_strand_id
1 'polypeptide(L)' 'MRDPYQVLGVPSTASDEEVKKAYRNLARKYHPDNYHDNPLADLAQERMKEINEAYEEIQTQRKRGASGG' A
#
# COMPACT_ATOMS: atom_id res chain seq x y z
N MET A 1 -7.71 -12.41 -6.16
CA MET A 1 -7.32 -11.33 -5.25
C MET A 1 -5.80 -11.22 -5.19
N ARG A 2 -5.31 -10.02 -5.21
CA ARG A 2 -3.87 -9.80 -5.12
C ARG A 2 -3.40 -9.89 -3.68
N ASP A 3 -2.19 -10.43 -3.53
CA ASP A 3 -1.54 -10.46 -2.24
C ASP A 3 -1.19 -9.03 -1.83
N PRO A 4 -1.69 -8.55 -0.67
CA PRO A 4 -1.41 -7.16 -0.27
C PRO A 4 0.09 -6.88 -0.11
N TYR A 5 0.87 -7.88 0.27
CA TYR A 5 2.32 -7.70 0.37
C TYR A 5 2.95 -7.49 -1.00
N GLN A 6 2.45 -8.18 -2.02
CA GLN A 6 2.92 -7.98 -3.38
C GLN A 6 2.56 -6.59 -3.91
N VAL A 7 1.38 -6.11 -3.55
CA VAL A 7 0.95 -4.77 -3.98
C VAL A 7 1.91 -3.72 -3.45
N LEU A 8 2.36 -3.88 -2.20
CA LEU A 8 3.33 -2.95 -1.61
C LEU A 8 4.77 -3.25 -2.00
N GLY A 9 5.02 -4.39 -2.62
CA GLY A 9 6.36 -4.76 -3.04
C GLY A 9 7.26 -5.18 -1.90
N VAL A 10 6.70 -5.79 -0.85
CA VAL A 10 7.47 -6.26 0.29
C VAL A 10 7.16 -7.74 0.52
N PRO A 11 8.06 -8.49 1.18
CA PRO A 11 7.77 -9.87 1.54
C PRO A 11 6.77 -9.94 2.69
N SER A 12 6.10 -11.07 2.82
CA SER A 12 5.12 -11.26 3.91
C SER A 12 5.79 -11.23 5.28
N THR A 13 7.10 -11.41 5.32
CA THR A 13 7.88 -11.36 6.54
C THR A 13 8.36 -9.96 6.90
N ALA A 14 8.02 -8.97 6.10
CA ALA A 14 8.45 -7.59 6.33
C ALA A 14 7.97 -7.09 7.69
N SER A 15 8.80 -6.28 8.35
CA SER A 15 8.42 -5.67 9.62
C SER A 15 7.34 -4.60 9.39
N ASP A 16 6.68 -4.19 10.48
CA ASP A 16 5.68 -3.15 10.40
C ASP A 16 6.27 -1.85 9.84
N GLU A 17 7.50 -1.55 10.22
CA GLU A 17 8.18 -0.37 9.71
C GLU A 17 8.48 -0.47 8.23
N GLU A 18 8.87 -1.65 7.76
CA GLU A 18 9.13 -1.87 6.34
C GLU A 18 7.85 -1.72 5.53
N VAL A 19 6.74 -2.27 6.03
CA VAL A 19 5.44 -2.14 5.39
C VAL A 19 5.03 -0.68 5.32
N LYS A 20 5.17 0.04 6.42
CA LYS A 20 4.81 1.45 6.49
C LYS A 20 5.67 2.28 5.53
N LYS A 21 6.96 2.00 5.49
CA LYS A 21 7.89 2.70 4.61
C LYS A 21 7.53 2.46 3.14
N ALA A 22 7.23 1.21 2.80
CA ALA A 22 6.82 0.87 1.44
C ALA A 22 5.55 1.61 1.06
N TYR A 23 4.58 1.63 1.96
CA TYR A 23 3.33 2.36 1.73
C TYR A 23 3.61 3.85 1.48
N ARG A 24 4.41 4.48 2.33
CA ARG A 24 4.72 5.90 2.17
C ARG A 24 5.41 6.20 0.86
N ASN A 25 6.35 5.35 0.46
CA ASN A 25 7.07 5.54 -0.80
C ASN A 25 6.13 5.46 -1.99
N LEU A 26 5.23 4.47 -1.97
CA LEU A 26 4.27 4.31 -3.04
C LEU A 26 3.24 5.43 -3.05
N ALA A 27 2.78 5.84 -1.88
CA ALA A 27 1.83 6.94 -1.76
C ALA A 27 2.43 8.23 -2.33
N ARG A 28 3.70 8.46 -2.06
CA ARG A 28 4.39 9.63 -2.59
C ARG A 28 4.53 9.55 -4.11
N LYS A 29 4.82 8.36 -4.61
CA LYS A 29 4.99 8.13 -6.04
C LYS A 29 3.69 8.36 -6.82
N TYR A 30 2.57 7.91 -6.26
CA TYR A 30 1.28 7.98 -6.94
C TYR A 30 0.38 9.09 -6.41
N HIS A 31 0.94 10.06 -5.69
CA HIS A 31 0.17 11.17 -5.17
C HIS A 31 -0.46 11.97 -6.31
N PRO A 32 -1.73 12.39 -6.17
CA PRO A 32 -2.42 13.13 -7.24
C PRO A 32 -1.66 14.36 -7.74
N ASP A 33 -0.94 15.03 -6.85
CA ASP A 33 -0.19 16.23 -7.23
C ASP A 33 0.90 15.93 -8.26
N ASN A 34 1.40 14.70 -8.29
CA ASN A 34 2.42 14.31 -9.26
C ASN A 34 1.85 14.07 -10.65
N TYR A 35 0.55 13.94 -10.75
CA TYR A 35 -0.13 13.61 -12.00
C TYR A 35 -1.12 14.69 -12.44
N HIS A 36 -0.94 15.89 -11.92
CA HIS A 36 -1.76 17.04 -12.29
C HIS A 36 -1.64 17.27 -13.81
N ASP A 37 -2.78 17.30 -14.49
CA ASP A 37 -2.84 17.47 -15.96
C ASP A 37 -2.07 16.39 -16.73
N ASN A 38 -1.90 15.23 -16.11
CA ASN A 38 -1.19 14.10 -16.71
C ASN A 38 -2.21 13.08 -17.21
N PRO A 39 -2.06 12.56 -18.44
CA PRO A 39 -2.99 11.52 -18.94
C PRO A 39 -2.99 10.25 -18.11
N LEU A 40 -1.98 10.04 -17.28
CA LEU A 40 -1.91 8.86 -16.41
C LEU A 40 -2.53 9.11 -15.02
N ALA A 41 -3.21 10.24 -14.84
CA ALA A 41 -3.80 10.58 -13.53
C ALA A 41 -4.80 9.51 -13.05
N ASP A 42 -5.63 9.02 -13.96
CA ASP A 42 -6.62 8.01 -13.61
C ASP A 42 -5.95 6.70 -13.18
N LEU A 43 -4.89 6.31 -13.87
CA LEU A 43 -4.14 5.11 -13.52
C LEU A 43 -3.47 5.27 -12.16
N ALA A 44 -2.91 6.45 -11.88
CA ALA A 44 -2.30 6.73 -10.60
C ALA A 44 -3.33 6.65 -9.46
N GLN A 45 -4.54 7.13 -9.70
CA GLN A 45 -5.63 7.04 -8.74
C GLN A 45 -5.98 5.59 -8.42
N GLU A 46 -6.06 4.76 -9.45
CA GLU A 46 -6.33 3.34 -9.26
C GLU A 46 -5.24 2.66 -8.47
N ARG A 47 -3.98 3.01 -8.75
CA ARG A 47 -2.86 2.45 -8.00
C ARG A 47 -2.91 2.87 -6.54
N MET A 48 -3.22 4.13 -6.29
CA MET A 48 -3.35 4.62 -4.90
C MET A 48 -4.43 3.86 -4.15
N LYS A 49 -5.55 3.59 -4.81
CA LYS A 49 -6.63 2.82 -4.20
C LYS A 49 -6.16 1.42 -3.82
N GLU A 50 -5.47 0.74 -4.74
CA GLU A 50 -4.95 -0.59 -4.47
C GLU A 50 -3.94 -0.58 -3.31
N ILE A 51 -3.07 0.41 -3.29
CA ILE A 51 -2.05 0.56 -2.26
C ILE A 51 -2.71 0.79 -0.89
N ASN A 52 -3.71 1.67 -0.83
CA ASN A 52 -4.43 1.93 0.41
C ASN A 52 -5.15 0.68 0.91
N GLU A 53 -5.80 -0.04 0.03
CA GLU A 53 -6.50 -1.27 0.39
C GLU A 53 -5.53 -2.33 0.89
N ALA A 54 -4.40 -2.48 0.21
CA ALA A 54 -3.38 -3.46 0.61
C ALA A 54 -2.81 -3.14 1.98
N TYR A 55 -2.49 -1.87 2.22
CA TYR A 55 -1.95 -1.45 3.51
C TYR A 55 -2.95 -1.69 4.63
N GLU A 56 -4.20 -1.32 4.39
CA GLU A 56 -5.27 -1.50 5.37
C GLU A 56 -5.49 -2.97 5.67
N GLU A 57 -5.45 -3.82 4.64
CA GLU A 57 -5.61 -5.26 4.82
C GLU A 57 -4.47 -5.85 5.65
N ILE A 58 -3.23 -5.44 5.40
CA ILE A 58 -2.09 -5.91 6.17
C ILE A 58 -2.24 -5.48 7.63
N GLN A 59 -2.62 -4.23 7.87
CA GLN A 59 -2.81 -3.74 9.24
C GLN A 59 -3.88 -4.55 9.96
N THR A 60 -4.99 -4.83 9.29
CA THR A 60 -6.08 -5.61 9.86
C THR A 60 -5.60 -7.03 10.20
N GLN A 61 -4.91 -7.68 9.29
CA GLN A 61 -4.42 -9.03 9.51
C GLN A 61 -3.45 -9.09 10.68
N ARG A 62 -2.52 -8.15 10.73
CA ARG A 62 -1.51 -8.11 11.79
C ARG A 62 -2.11 -7.78 13.14
N LYS A 63 -3.09 -6.89 13.15
CA LYS A 63 -3.79 -6.54 14.37
C LYS A 63 -4.53 -7.75 14.94
N ARG A 64 -5.15 -8.55 14.08
CA ARG A 64 -5.82 -9.77 14.50
C ARG A 64 -4.84 -10.78 15.05
N GLY A 65 -3.71 -10.96 14.37
CA GLY A 65 -2.67 -11.85 14.84
C GLY A 65 -2.10 -11.41 16.16
N ALA A 66 -1.85 -10.13 16.31
CA ALA A 66 -1.28 -9.58 17.55
C ALA A 66 -2.24 -9.72 18.72
N SER A 67 -3.54 -9.56 18.48
CA SER A 67 -4.52 -9.65 19.56
C SER A 67 -4.66 -11.06 20.09
N GLY A 68 -4.25 -12.05 19.31
CA GLY A 68 -4.26 -13.44 19.75
C GLY A 68 -3.04 -13.81 20.56
N GLY A 69 -2.04 -12.96 20.58
CA GLY A 69 -0.79 -13.23 21.25
C GLY A 69 -0.79 -12.90 22.71
#